data_c5c8ee202503feb1ead6897031f14f1b
#
_entry.id   c5c8ee202503feb1ead6897031f14f1b
#
_cell.length_a   1.000
_cell.length_b   1.000
_cell.length_c   1.000
_cell.angle_alpha   90.00
_cell.angle_beta   90.00
_cell.angle_gamma   90.00
#
_symmetry.space_group_name_H-M   'P 1'
#
loop_
_entity.id
_entity.type
_entity.pdbx_description
1 polymer ?
#
loop_
_entity_poly.entity_id
_entity_poly.type
_entity_poly.pdbx_seq_one_letter_code
_entity_poly.pdbx_strand_id
1 'polypeptide(L)'
;VNSSSTSSPSLAPLYWLALGTFAVGTESFMIAGLLPDMAADLHTSIVATGQLVTVFALAYAFSSPVLTALTSAFHRRTLMIAALSAFAVANVLAWGAQNYWELMAARIVLATAAGLYVPGANALAGAIAGPDRRGTALAIVNGGITIAVAFGVPLGAVIGDRLGWRMTFAGVAALSAAASAGLLFGLPRSIGAGLPTATLRERIDTARRPVVLMTLLVTTLWATGAYTIYTYLALFIARTTQLHGAQIGYVLFTWGVAAAVGVFIGGKAVDRLGSRRVIIPCLTVSIFAFALMSASAHWLPASLALVPVLVGVVAWGIAHWCFYPAQQAGLIGIAGLRGTPIALSLNASFMYLGFSLGAALGSLTLSVASLSDLGWVAALCEVGALVLTVSIGRHVVKVRCASTACPA
;
A
#
# COMPACT_ATOMS: atom_id res chain seq x y z
N VAL A 1 12.66 -48.67 -14.19
CA VAL A 1 11.71 -47.59 -13.89
C VAL A 1 12.31 -46.79 -12.75
N ASN A 2 13.09 -45.74 -13.07
CA ASN A 2 13.61 -44.80 -12.10
C ASN A 2 12.50 -43.79 -11.78
N SER A 3 11.83 -43.98 -10.67
CA SER A 3 11.01 -42.93 -10.05
C SER A 3 11.94 -41.85 -9.50
N SER A 4 12.25 -40.85 -10.32
CA SER A 4 12.82 -39.59 -9.84
C SER A 4 11.80 -38.96 -8.91
N SER A 5 12.02 -39.07 -7.60
CA SER A 5 11.32 -38.29 -6.58
C SER A 5 11.57 -36.83 -6.88
N THR A 6 10.63 -36.16 -7.57
CA THR A 6 10.59 -34.72 -7.70
C THR A 6 10.30 -34.16 -6.32
N SER A 7 11.35 -33.88 -5.56
CA SER A 7 11.22 -33.11 -4.32
C SER A 7 10.46 -31.81 -4.63
N SER A 8 9.32 -31.62 -3.99
CA SER A 8 8.56 -30.39 -4.11
C SER A 8 9.48 -29.21 -3.82
N PRO A 9 9.50 -28.15 -4.65
CA PRO A 9 10.39 -27.02 -4.47
C PRO A 9 10.18 -26.41 -3.07
N SER A 10 11.28 -26.21 -2.35
CA SER A 10 11.27 -25.62 -1.01
C SER A 10 10.62 -24.22 -1.06
N LEU A 11 9.67 -23.95 -0.19
CA LEU A 11 9.07 -22.62 -0.03
C LEU A 11 9.91 -21.69 0.85
N ALA A 12 11.03 -22.17 1.42
CA ALA A 12 11.90 -21.37 2.29
C ALA A 12 12.35 -20.04 1.66
N PRO A 13 12.69 -19.93 0.36
CA PRO A 13 13.03 -18.66 -0.26
C PRO A 13 11.92 -17.61 -0.22
N LEU A 14 10.65 -18.03 -0.17
CA LEU A 14 9.50 -17.12 -0.13
C LEU A 14 9.43 -16.34 1.19
N TYR A 15 9.89 -16.92 2.30
CA TYR A 15 9.91 -16.23 3.59
C TYR A 15 10.94 -15.10 3.62
N TRP A 16 12.07 -15.24 2.91
CA TRP A 16 13.02 -14.14 2.75
C TRP A 16 12.46 -13.01 1.90
N LEU A 17 11.71 -13.35 0.83
CA LEU A 17 10.97 -12.36 0.05
C LEU A 17 9.89 -11.68 0.89
N ALA A 18 9.19 -12.43 1.75
CA ALA A 18 8.19 -11.91 2.67
C ALA A 18 8.80 -10.99 3.74
N LEU A 19 9.97 -11.31 4.26
CA LEU A 19 10.69 -10.45 5.20
C LEU A 19 11.08 -9.11 4.55
N GLY A 20 11.49 -9.14 3.28
CA GLY A 20 11.76 -7.92 2.53
C GLY A 20 10.49 -7.08 2.28
N THR A 21 9.36 -7.71 1.92
CA THR A 21 8.09 -6.97 1.78
C THR A 21 7.55 -6.48 3.12
N PHE A 22 7.82 -7.18 4.23
CA PHE A 22 7.54 -6.70 5.58
C PHE A 22 8.36 -5.44 5.90
N ALA A 23 9.67 -5.44 5.61
CA ALA A 23 10.52 -4.27 5.83
C ALA A 23 10.05 -3.06 4.99
N VAL A 24 9.76 -3.28 3.70
CA VAL A 24 9.24 -2.23 2.81
C VAL A 24 7.87 -1.73 3.28
N GLY A 25 6.97 -2.63 3.67
CA GLY A 25 5.65 -2.25 4.19
C GLY A 25 5.76 -1.45 5.49
N THR A 26 6.60 -1.89 6.43
CA THR A 26 6.82 -1.16 7.70
C THR A 26 7.30 0.26 7.42
N GLU A 27 8.31 0.44 6.57
CA GLU A 27 8.85 1.76 6.23
C GLU A 27 7.82 2.65 5.54
N SER A 28 7.06 2.09 4.59
CA SER A 28 6.06 2.85 3.81
C SER A 28 4.92 3.40 4.67
N PHE A 29 4.55 2.68 5.72
CA PHE A 29 3.37 3.03 6.53
C PHE A 29 3.71 3.63 7.90
N MET A 30 4.87 3.32 8.52
CA MET A 30 5.20 3.79 9.88
C MET A 30 5.32 5.31 9.99
N ILE A 31 5.68 5.99 8.89
CA ILE A 31 5.98 7.43 8.90
C ILE A 31 4.79 8.28 9.36
N ALA A 32 3.55 7.84 9.08
CA ALA A 32 2.34 8.53 9.52
C ALA A 32 2.23 8.66 11.05
N GLY A 33 2.81 7.69 11.77
CA GLY A 33 2.89 7.73 13.24
C GLY A 33 4.01 8.62 13.79
N LEU A 34 4.99 8.99 12.95
CA LEU A 34 6.22 9.67 13.35
C LEU A 34 6.26 11.14 12.92
N LEU A 35 5.31 11.60 12.10
CA LEU A 35 5.34 12.96 11.53
C LEU A 35 5.47 14.07 12.57
N PRO A 36 4.75 14.04 13.71
CA PRO A 36 4.89 15.11 14.72
C PRO A 36 6.31 15.21 15.29
N ASP A 37 6.91 14.06 15.63
CA ASP A 37 8.25 14.00 16.23
C ASP A 37 9.32 14.41 15.20
N MET A 38 9.16 13.98 13.95
CA MET A 38 10.03 14.36 12.84
C MET A 38 9.96 15.88 12.58
N ALA A 39 8.76 16.47 12.60
CA ALA A 39 8.57 17.91 12.40
C ALA A 39 9.26 18.72 13.50
N ALA A 40 9.11 18.30 14.75
CA ALA A 40 9.74 18.94 15.89
C ALA A 40 11.28 18.86 15.83
N ASP A 41 11.83 17.67 15.56
CA ASP A 41 13.27 17.43 15.57
C ASP A 41 14.00 18.06 14.35
N LEU A 42 13.35 18.07 13.18
CA LEU A 42 13.88 18.69 11.96
C LEU A 42 13.57 20.20 11.87
N HIS A 43 12.98 20.80 12.91
CA HIS A 43 12.59 22.21 12.95
C HIS A 43 11.78 22.67 11.73
N THR A 44 10.83 21.83 11.30
CA THR A 44 9.98 22.09 10.12
C THR A 44 8.50 22.00 10.46
N SER A 45 7.64 22.47 9.55
CA SER A 45 6.20 22.36 9.76
C SER A 45 5.70 20.91 9.50
N ILE A 46 4.60 20.52 10.15
CA ILE A 46 3.93 19.24 9.89
C ILE A 46 3.49 19.13 8.42
N VAL A 47 3.09 20.26 7.81
CA VAL A 47 2.74 20.34 6.39
C VAL A 47 3.95 19.98 5.52
N ALA A 48 5.13 20.54 5.80
CA ALA A 48 6.36 20.21 5.09
C ALA A 48 6.78 18.76 5.33
N THR A 49 6.68 18.27 6.57
CA THR A 49 7.02 16.87 6.91
C THR A 49 6.08 15.89 6.19
N GLY A 50 4.81 16.23 6.00
CA GLY A 50 3.85 15.47 5.19
C GLY A 50 4.29 15.29 3.73
N GLN A 51 5.10 16.22 3.16
CA GLN A 51 5.64 16.07 1.81
C GLN A 51 6.63 14.90 1.69
N LEU A 52 7.23 14.43 2.79
CA LEU A 52 8.04 13.22 2.79
C LEU A 52 7.22 11.98 2.37
N VAL A 53 5.94 11.92 2.75
CA VAL A 53 4.99 10.87 2.33
C VAL A 53 4.60 11.07 0.87
N THR A 54 4.26 12.30 0.50
CA THR A 54 3.89 12.68 -0.87
C THR A 54 4.97 12.27 -1.87
N VAL A 55 6.22 12.69 -1.62
CA VAL A 55 7.35 12.44 -2.52
C VAL A 55 7.72 10.96 -2.58
N PHE A 56 7.70 10.26 -1.45
CA PHE A 56 7.91 8.81 -1.44
C PHE A 56 6.89 8.10 -2.32
N ALA A 57 5.60 8.36 -2.11
CA ALA A 57 4.54 7.69 -2.85
C ALA A 57 4.58 8.05 -4.35
N LEU A 58 4.90 9.30 -4.69
CA LEU A 58 5.06 9.75 -6.06
C LEU A 58 6.26 9.06 -6.74
N ALA A 59 7.40 9.05 -6.06
CA ALA A 59 8.60 8.38 -6.56
C ALA A 59 8.35 6.89 -6.79
N TYR A 60 7.66 6.21 -5.86
CA TYR A 60 7.26 4.81 -6.03
C TYR A 60 6.34 4.63 -7.25
N ALA A 61 5.29 5.44 -7.38
CA ALA A 61 4.29 5.32 -8.43
C ALA A 61 4.91 5.39 -9.84
N PHE A 62 5.87 6.28 -10.03
CA PHE A 62 6.54 6.46 -11.33
C PHE A 62 7.74 5.52 -11.53
N SER A 63 8.57 5.32 -10.49
CA SER A 63 9.77 4.49 -10.62
C SER A 63 9.44 3.01 -10.84
N SER A 64 8.39 2.50 -10.19
CA SER A 64 8.04 1.08 -10.24
C SER A 64 7.78 0.56 -11.66
N PRO A 65 6.89 1.15 -12.48
CA PRO A 65 6.67 0.68 -13.86
C PRO A 65 7.88 0.91 -14.76
N VAL A 66 8.58 2.05 -14.60
CA VAL A 66 9.73 2.42 -15.42
C VAL A 66 10.91 1.50 -15.13
N LEU A 67 11.31 1.36 -13.87
CA LEU A 67 12.44 0.51 -13.51
C LEU A 67 12.19 -0.97 -13.79
N THR A 68 10.96 -1.46 -13.55
CA THR A 68 10.62 -2.85 -13.88
C THR A 68 10.76 -3.12 -15.38
N ALA A 69 10.46 -2.14 -16.24
CA ALA A 69 10.65 -2.26 -17.68
C ALA A 69 12.15 -2.16 -18.07
N LEU A 70 12.86 -1.16 -17.55
CA LEU A 70 14.29 -0.91 -17.88
C LEU A 70 15.20 -2.03 -17.38
N THR A 71 14.88 -2.63 -16.23
CA THR A 71 15.67 -3.72 -15.63
C THR A 71 15.22 -5.11 -16.09
N SER A 72 14.39 -5.20 -17.14
CA SER A 72 13.86 -6.47 -17.65
C SER A 72 14.92 -7.47 -18.09
N ALA A 73 16.06 -6.99 -18.61
CA ALA A 73 17.20 -7.79 -19.06
C ALA A 73 18.07 -8.33 -17.90
N PHE A 74 17.95 -7.74 -16.70
CA PHE A 74 18.79 -8.15 -15.57
C PHE A 74 18.29 -9.44 -14.92
N HIS A 75 19.23 -10.20 -14.38
CA HIS A 75 18.92 -11.42 -13.65
C HIS A 75 18.09 -11.13 -12.39
N ARG A 76 16.91 -11.73 -12.27
CA ARG A 76 15.93 -11.40 -11.24
C ARG A 76 16.44 -11.52 -9.81
N ARG A 77 17.20 -12.59 -9.53
CA ARG A 77 17.83 -12.77 -8.21
C ARG A 77 18.72 -11.59 -7.84
N THR A 78 19.65 -11.23 -8.74
CA THR A 78 20.58 -10.13 -8.52
C THR A 78 19.83 -8.80 -8.34
N LEU A 79 18.80 -8.57 -9.15
CA LEU A 79 17.97 -7.37 -9.08
C LEU A 79 17.25 -7.24 -7.73
N MET A 80 16.68 -8.34 -7.20
CA MET A 80 16.01 -8.33 -5.90
C MET A 80 16.98 -8.06 -4.74
N ILE A 81 18.13 -8.72 -4.76
CA ILE A 81 19.18 -8.48 -3.75
C ILE A 81 19.67 -7.03 -3.82
N ALA A 82 19.97 -6.52 -5.01
CA ALA A 82 20.43 -5.15 -5.21
C ALA A 82 19.38 -4.12 -4.75
N ALA A 83 18.10 -4.31 -5.11
CA ALA A 83 17.01 -3.43 -4.70
C ALA A 83 16.85 -3.40 -3.17
N LEU A 84 16.85 -4.58 -2.52
CA LEU A 84 16.70 -4.65 -1.07
C LEU A 84 17.93 -4.16 -0.32
N SER A 85 19.13 -4.37 -0.87
CA SER A 85 20.38 -3.79 -0.33
C SER A 85 20.39 -2.26 -0.46
N ALA A 86 19.96 -1.72 -1.62
CA ALA A 86 19.81 -0.28 -1.80
C ALA A 86 18.76 0.30 -0.83
N PHE A 87 17.68 -0.43 -0.57
CA PHE A 87 16.67 -0.05 0.41
C PHE A 87 17.26 -0.04 1.84
N ALA A 88 18.07 -1.04 2.21
CA ALA A 88 18.76 -1.08 3.51
C ALA A 88 19.71 0.11 3.67
N VAL A 89 20.54 0.40 2.65
CA VAL A 89 21.47 1.56 2.66
C VAL A 89 20.69 2.88 2.76
N ALA A 90 19.61 3.02 2.00
CA ALA A 90 18.79 4.24 2.06
C ALA A 90 18.14 4.43 3.44
N ASN A 91 17.75 3.34 4.14
CA ASN A 91 17.32 3.42 5.54
C ASN A 91 18.44 3.86 6.50
N VAL A 92 19.68 3.43 6.27
CA VAL A 92 20.85 3.93 7.03
C VAL A 92 21.06 5.43 6.78
N LEU A 93 20.91 5.89 5.52
CA LEU A 93 20.97 7.32 5.20
C LEU A 93 19.85 8.10 5.87
N ALA A 94 18.64 7.56 5.89
CA ALA A 94 17.49 8.17 6.60
C ALA A 94 17.70 8.22 8.12
N TRP A 95 18.29 7.18 8.71
CA TRP A 95 18.69 7.16 10.11
C TRP A 95 19.71 8.25 10.45
N GLY A 96 20.70 8.46 9.57
CA GLY A 96 21.76 9.47 9.74
C GLY A 96 21.36 10.89 9.32
N ALA A 97 20.16 11.10 8.76
CA ALA A 97 19.75 12.41 8.24
C ALA A 97 19.71 13.48 9.34
N GLN A 98 20.40 14.59 9.13
CA GLN A 98 20.51 15.71 10.06
C GLN A 98 19.50 16.84 9.75
N ASN A 99 18.96 16.86 8.53
CA ASN A 99 18.04 17.89 8.08
C ASN A 99 16.96 17.29 7.15
N TYR A 100 15.95 18.10 6.90
CA TYR A 100 14.80 17.74 6.08
C TYR A 100 15.16 17.26 4.66
N TRP A 101 16.13 17.93 4.01
CA TRP A 101 16.49 17.62 2.62
C TRP A 101 17.27 16.32 2.46
N GLU A 102 18.13 15.98 3.42
CA GLU A 102 18.82 14.68 3.48
C GLU A 102 17.79 13.55 3.63
N LEU A 103 16.82 13.73 4.53
CA LEU A 103 15.76 12.76 4.70
C LEU A 103 14.88 12.66 3.44
N MET A 104 14.56 13.78 2.79
CA MET A 104 13.81 13.81 1.52
C MET A 104 14.54 13.02 0.43
N ALA A 105 15.84 13.22 0.27
CA ALA A 105 16.66 12.47 -0.69
C ALA A 105 16.68 10.97 -0.37
N ALA A 106 16.84 10.60 0.90
CA ALA A 106 16.76 9.20 1.33
C ALA A 106 15.39 8.58 1.02
N ARG A 107 14.29 9.32 1.22
CA ARG A 107 12.92 8.90 0.90
C ARG A 107 12.72 8.60 -0.59
N ILE A 108 13.31 9.39 -1.49
CA ILE A 108 13.26 9.13 -2.94
C ILE A 108 13.97 7.81 -3.29
N VAL A 109 15.15 7.59 -2.72
CA VAL A 109 15.90 6.34 -2.94
C VAL A 109 15.16 5.13 -2.36
N LEU A 110 14.59 5.25 -1.15
CA LEU A 110 13.74 4.23 -0.51
C LEU A 110 12.57 3.85 -1.41
N ALA A 111 11.83 4.84 -1.90
CA ALA A 111 10.69 4.63 -2.77
C ALA A 111 11.06 3.92 -4.08
N THR A 112 12.17 4.33 -4.67
CA THR A 112 12.69 3.76 -5.92
C THR A 112 13.08 2.30 -5.75
N ALA A 113 13.79 1.98 -4.67
CA ALA A 113 14.18 0.62 -4.32
C ALA A 113 12.97 -0.26 -3.99
N ALA A 114 12.01 0.24 -3.21
CA ALA A 114 10.78 -0.44 -2.87
C ALA A 114 9.90 -0.73 -4.10
N GLY A 115 9.78 0.27 -4.99
CA GLY A 115 9.03 0.17 -6.26
C GLY A 115 9.58 -0.87 -7.22
N LEU A 116 10.86 -1.19 -7.13
CA LEU A 116 11.49 -2.27 -7.87
C LEU A 116 11.37 -3.61 -7.14
N TYR A 117 11.53 -3.61 -5.81
CA TYR A 117 11.54 -4.83 -5.00
C TYR A 117 10.19 -5.52 -4.93
N VAL A 118 9.12 -4.84 -4.56
CA VAL A 118 7.81 -5.47 -4.27
C VAL A 118 7.20 -6.17 -5.49
N PRO A 119 7.11 -5.55 -6.68
CA PRO A 119 6.62 -6.24 -7.87
C PRO A 119 7.54 -7.38 -8.31
N GLY A 120 8.87 -7.19 -8.19
CA GLY A 120 9.85 -8.20 -8.50
C GLY A 120 9.77 -9.42 -7.57
N ALA A 121 9.58 -9.22 -6.27
CA ALA A 121 9.38 -10.27 -5.29
C ALA A 121 8.14 -11.12 -5.60
N ASN A 122 7.02 -10.47 -5.96
CA ASN A 122 5.80 -11.16 -6.37
C ASN A 122 6.00 -11.98 -7.66
N ALA A 123 6.70 -11.43 -8.67
CA ALA A 123 7.00 -12.14 -9.90
C ALA A 123 7.89 -13.37 -9.63
N LEU A 124 8.92 -13.21 -8.79
CA LEU A 124 9.84 -14.27 -8.41
C LEU A 124 9.15 -15.36 -7.58
N ALA A 125 8.27 -14.98 -6.66
CA ALA A 125 7.46 -15.92 -5.86
C ALA A 125 6.62 -16.84 -6.74
N GLY A 126 5.95 -16.25 -7.75
CA GLY A 126 5.17 -17.02 -8.71
C GLY A 126 6.01 -18.01 -9.53
N ALA A 127 7.27 -17.65 -9.84
CA ALA A 127 8.19 -18.52 -10.57
C ALA A 127 8.74 -19.67 -9.70
N ILE A 128 9.04 -19.40 -8.42
CA ILE A 128 9.52 -20.42 -7.46
C ILE A 128 8.49 -21.51 -7.23
N ALA A 129 7.23 -21.12 -7.02
CA ALA A 129 6.18 -22.06 -6.63
C ALA A 129 5.54 -22.81 -7.80
N GLY A 130 5.73 -22.34 -9.03
CA GLY A 130 5.07 -22.91 -10.20
C GLY A 130 3.56 -22.63 -10.27
N PRO A 131 2.87 -23.13 -11.32
CA PRO A 131 1.45 -22.83 -11.56
C PRO A 131 0.53 -23.25 -10.42
N ASP A 132 0.73 -24.45 -9.86
CA ASP A 132 -0.19 -25.06 -8.88
C ASP A 132 -0.16 -24.39 -7.50
N ARG A 133 0.95 -23.75 -7.14
CA ARG A 133 1.17 -23.13 -5.82
C ARG A 133 1.38 -21.61 -5.89
N ARG A 134 1.16 -21.01 -7.05
CA ARG A 134 1.38 -19.57 -7.28
C ARG A 134 0.59 -18.70 -6.31
N GLY A 135 -0.67 -19.06 -6.05
CA GLY A 135 -1.51 -18.33 -5.09
C GLY A 135 -0.93 -18.33 -3.68
N THR A 136 -0.48 -19.49 -3.19
CA THR A 136 0.16 -19.63 -1.89
C THR A 136 1.46 -18.81 -1.80
N ALA A 137 2.28 -18.83 -2.84
CA ALA A 137 3.52 -18.07 -2.88
C ALA A 137 3.28 -16.55 -2.81
N LEU A 138 2.31 -16.06 -3.58
CA LEU A 138 1.91 -14.65 -3.55
C LEU A 138 1.31 -14.28 -2.19
N ALA A 139 0.52 -15.18 -1.57
CA ALA A 139 -0.03 -14.94 -0.23
C ALA A 139 1.07 -14.84 0.84
N ILE A 140 2.13 -15.66 0.77
CA ILE A 140 3.27 -15.58 1.69
C ILE A 140 3.99 -14.23 1.52
N VAL A 141 4.32 -13.84 0.30
CA VAL A 141 5.07 -12.60 0.04
C VAL A 141 4.25 -11.35 0.38
N ASN A 142 2.98 -11.29 -0.01
CA ASN A 142 2.10 -10.18 0.34
C ASN A 142 1.68 -10.19 1.82
N GLY A 143 1.70 -11.36 2.47
CA GLY A 143 1.55 -11.51 3.91
C GLY A 143 2.57 -10.66 4.68
N GLY A 144 3.78 -10.49 4.14
CA GLY A 144 4.78 -9.58 4.71
C GLY A 144 4.24 -8.15 4.86
N ILE A 145 3.60 -7.60 3.81
CA ILE A 145 2.99 -6.24 3.87
C ILE A 145 1.84 -6.21 4.87
N THR A 146 0.97 -7.24 4.88
CA THR A 146 -0.16 -7.30 5.83
C THR A 146 0.32 -7.33 7.28
N ILE A 147 1.37 -8.11 7.57
CA ILE A 147 1.99 -8.18 8.90
C ILE A 147 2.67 -6.84 9.24
N ALA A 148 3.29 -6.16 8.25
CA ALA A 148 3.89 -4.83 8.45
C ALA A 148 2.84 -3.80 8.88
N VAL A 149 1.68 -3.78 8.23
CA VAL A 149 0.57 -2.89 8.59
C VAL A 149 0.06 -3.19 9.99
N ALA A 150 -0.10 -4.47 10.35
CA ALA A 150 -0.65 -4.88 11.65
C ALA A 150 0.31 -4.71 12.83
N PHE A 151 1.60 -4.97 12.62
CA PHE A 151 2.60 -5.01 13.70
C PHE A 151 3.78 -4.06 13.47
N GLY A 152 4.26 -3.91 12.22
CA GLY A 152 5.41 -3.08 11.90
C GLY A 152 5.16 -1.60 12.16
N VAL A 153 3.98 -1.10 11.79
CA VAL A 153 3.60 0.31 12.01
C VAL A 153 3.48 0.65 13.48
N PRO A 154 2.72 -0.10 14.30
CA PRO A 154 2.66 0.17 15.74
C PRO A 154 4.01 0.02 16.44
N LEU A 155 4.79 -0.99 16.06
CA LEU A 155 6.14 -1.17 16.60
C LEU A 155 7.05 0.01 16.25
N GLY A 156 6.96 0.52 15.02
CA GLY A 156 7.65 1.73 14.60
C GLY A 156 7.24 2.95 15.44
N ALA A 157 5.94 3.13 15.71
CA ALA A 157 5.46 4.22 16.57
C ALA A 157 6.01 4.10 18.01
N VAL A 158 6.01 2.90 18.61
CA VAL A 158 6.57 2.67 19.95
C VAL A 158 8.07 2.89 20.00
N ILE A 159 8.82 2.42 18.99
CA ILE A 159 10.26 2.67 18.89
C ILE A 159 10.52 4.17 18.72
N GLY A 160 9.74 4.85 17.88
CA GLY A 160 9.85 6.29 17.66
C GLY A 160 9.64 7.11 18.92
N ASP A 161 8.62 6.77 19.71
CA ASP A 161 8.30 7.43 20.97
C ASP A 161 9.39 7.22 22.03
N ARG A 162 9.96 5.99 22.16
CA ARG A 162 10.92 5.65 23.23
C ARG A 162 12.38 5.92 22.89
N LEU A 163 12.77 5.70 21.63
CA LEU A 163 14.17 5.72 21.18
C LEU A 163 14.45 6.81 20.14
N GLY A 164 13.41 7.55 19.77
CA GLY A 164 13.45 8.54 18.70
C GLY A 164 13.14 7.96 17.32
N TRP A 165 12.52 8.76 16.46
CA TRP A 165 12.03 8.35 15.14
C TRP A 165 13.15 7.78 14.24
N ARG A 166 14.39 8.25 14.38
CA ARG A 166 15.54 7.74 13.62
C ARG A 166 15.78 6.26 13.84
N MET A 167 15.56 5.74 15.06
CA MET A 167 15.78 4.33 15.37
C MET A 167 14.80 3.40 14.64
N THR A 168 13.66 3.89 14.18
CA THR A 168 12.76 3.11 13.34
C THR A 168 13.39 2.80 11.98
N PHE A 169 14.08 3.77 11.37
CA PHE A 169 14.83 3.56 10.12
C PHE A 169 16.02 2.60 10.33
N ALA A 170 16.72 2.71 11.46
CA ALA A 170 17.80 1.75 11.80
C ALA A 170 17.26 0.32 11.92
N GLY A 171 16.10 0.14 12.56
CA GLY A 171 15.43 -1.17 12.67
C GLY A 171 15.05 -1.73 11.30
N VAL A 172 14.47 -0.90 10.42
CA VAL A 172 14.11 -1.32 9.05
C VAL A 172 15.37 -1.60 8.21
N ALA A 173 16.46 -0.83 8.40
CA ALA A 173 17.74 -1.11 7.76
C ALA A 173 18.27 -2.50 8.13
N ALA A 174 18.25 -2.85 9.41
CA ALA A 174 18.67 -4.16 9.90
C ALA A 174 17.82 -5.30 9.34
N LEU A 175 16.49 -5.14 9.33
CA LEU A 175 15.55 -6.11 8.73
C LEU A 175 15.80 -6.30 7.23
N SER A 176 16.01 -5.19 6.50
CA SER A 176 16.26 -5.21 5.06
C SER A 176 17.61 -5.85 4.73
N ALA A 177 18.63 -5.59 5.54
CA ALA A 177 19.95 -6.22 5.42
C ALA A 177 19.86 -7.74 5.69
N ALA A 178 19.14 -8.15 6.74
CA ALA A 178 18.90 -9.56 7.06
C ALA A 178 18.14 -10.27 5.93
N ALA A 179 17.10 -9.65 5.39
CA ALA A 179 16.34 -10.20 4.26
C ALA A 179 17.21 -10.27 3.00
N SER A 180 18.04 -9.26 2.72
CA SER A 180 18.97 -9.26 1.58
C SER A 180 20.01 -10.37 1.70
N ALA A 181 20.57 -10.58 2.89
CA ALA A 181 21.48 -11.70 3.18
C ALA A 181 20.76 -13.05 3.01
N GLY A 182 19.54 -13.17 3.53
CA GLY A 182 18.72 -14.36 3.34
C GLY A 182 18.45 -14.68 1.87
N LEU A 183 18.19 -13.66 1.03
CA LEU A 183 18.05 -13.83 -0.42
C LEU A 183 19.39 -14.23 -1.08
N LEU A 184 20.49 -13.66 -0.62
CA LEU A 184 21.83 -13.97 -1.15
C LEU A 184 22.20 -15.44 -0.95
N PHE A 185 21.93 -15.99 0.23
CA PHE A 185 22.28 -17.35 0.60
C PHE A 185 21.15 -18.37 0.32
N GLY A 186 19.90 -17.96 0.42
CA GLY A 186 18.72 -18.83 0.31
C GLY A 186 18.13 -18.98 -1.10
N LEU A 187 18.47 -18.08 -2.06
CA LEU A 187 17.98 -18.13 -3.43
C LEU A 187 19.00 -18.81 -4.36
N PRO A 188 18.64 -19.92 -5.06
CA PRO A 188 19.47 -20.50 -6.10
C PRO A 188 19.78 -19.51 -7.22
N ARG A 189 21.00 -19.58 -7.78
CA ARG A 189 21.45 -18.64 -8.83
C ARG A 189 20.67 -18.70 -10.13
N SER A 190 20.04 -19.84 -10.43
CA SER A 190 19.25 -20.07 -11.65
C SER A 190 17.80 -19.52 -11.59
N ILE A 191 17.33 -19.12 -10.42
CA ILE A 191 15.93 -18.70 -10.25
C ILE A 191 15.65 -17.38 -10.95
N GLY A 192 14.55 -17.35 -11.69
CA GLY A 192 14.04 -16.15 -12.35
C GLY A 192 14.72 -15.81 -13.69
N ALA A 193 15.52 -16.73 -14.23
CA ALA A 193 16.04 -16.59 -15.59
C ALA A 193 14.89 -16.69 -16.60
N GLY A 194 14.83 -15.76 -17.56
CA GLY A 194 13.87 -15.79 -18.66
C GLY A 194 12.41 -15.45 -18.30
N LEU A 195 12.15 -14.90 -17.12
CA LEU A 195 10.80 -14.44 -16.78
C LEU A 195 10.38 -13.26 -17.68
N PRO A 196 9.25 -13.39 -18.41
CA PRO A 196 8.77 -12.33 -19.27
C PRO A 196 8.40 -11.08 -18.45
N THR A 197 8.76 -9.91 -18.96
CA THR A 197 8.34 -8.63 -18.40
C THR A 197 7.59 -7.84 -19.44
N ALA A 198 6.50 -7.22 -19.02
CA ALA A 198 5.76 -6.30 -19.87
C ALA A 198 6.59 -5.05 -20.14
N THR A 199 6.67 -4.66 -21.41
CA THR A 199 7.28 -3.41 -21.87
C THR A 199 6.49 -2.20 -21.37
N LEU A 200 7.12 -1.03 -21.34
CA LEU A 200 6.45 0.21 -20.97
C LEU A 200 5.28 0.53 -21.93
N ARG A 201 5.44 0.21 -23.20
CA ARG A 201 4.39 0.38 -24.23
C ARG A 201 3.16 -0.47 -23.93
N GLU A 202 3.34 -1.75 -23.62
CA GLU A 202 2.24 -2.65 -23.25
C GLU A 202 1.49 -2.18 -21.99
N ARG A 203 2.21 -1.59 -21.03
CA ARG A 203 1.61 -0.99 -19.83
C ARG A 203 0.77 0.23 -20.17
N ILE A 204 1.28 1.13 -21.01
CA ILE A 204 0.55 2.32 -21.49
C ILE A 204 -0.68 1.91 -22.29
N ASP A 205 -0.55 0.96 -23.22
CA ASP A 205 -1.65 0.49 -24.05
C ASP A 205 -2.76 -0.19 -23.19
N THR A 206 -2.36 -0.91 -22.14
CA THR A 206 -3.31 -1.48 -21.19
C THR A 206 -4.00 -0.39 -20.37
N ALA A 207 -3.26 0.59 -19.87
CA ALA A 207 -3.81 1.70 -19.09
C ALA A 207 -4.76 2.58 -19.90
N ARG A 208 -4.54 2.72 -21.20
CA ARG A 208 -5.41 3.50 -22.11
C ARG A 208 -6.77 2.87 -22.40
N ARG A 209 -6.98 1.58 -22.06
CA ARG A 209 -8.32 0.96 -22.19
C ARG A 209 -9.29 1.64 -21.23
N PRO A 210 -10.42 2.23 -21.72
CA PRO A 210 -11.26 3.09 -20.88
C PRO A 210 -11.74 2.43 -19.58
N VAL A 211 -12.16 1.17 -19.65
CA VAL A 211 -12.65 0.43 -18.47
C VAL A 211 -11.52 0.15 -17.47
N VAL A 212 -10.31 -0.16 -17.95
CA VAL A 212 -9.13 -0.35 -17.09
C VAL A 212 -8.76 0.98 -16.45
N LEU A 213 -8.66 2.06 -17.22
CA LEU A 213 -8.33 3.40 -16.70
C LEU A 213 -9.33 3.86 -15.64
N MET A 214 -10.64 3.75 -15.91
CA MET A 214 -11.67 4.10 -14.93
C MET A 214 -11.54 3.27 -13.63
N THR A 215 -11.24 1.98 -13.75
CA THR A 215 -11.02 1.10 -12.58
C THR A 215 -9.77 1.48 -11.81
N LEU A 216 -8.69 1.87 -12.50
CA LEU A 216 -7.47 2.39 -11.87
C LEU A 216 -7.72 3.74 -11.18
N LEU A 217 -8.54 4.62 -11.77
CA LEU A 217 -8.95 5.89 -11.14
C LEU A 217 -9.79 5.66 -9.87
N VAL A 218 -10.62 4.60 -9.82
CA VAL A 218 -11.28 4.20 -8.56
C VAL A 218 -10.24 3.88 -7.49
N THR A 219 -9.19 3.11 -7.84
CA THR A 219 -8.09 2.82 -6.90
C THR A 219 -7.39 4.09 -6.44
N THR A 220 -7.14 5.03 -7.36
CA THR A 220 -6.49 6.30 -7.02
C THR A 220 -7.35 7.13 -6.07
N LEU A 221 -8.63 7.31 -6.33
CA LEU A 221 -9.54 8.09 -5.47
C LEU A 221 -9.68 7.46 -4.09
N TRP A 222 -9.89 6.13 -4.01
CA TRP A 222 -9.93 5.39 -2.76
C TRP A 222 -8.63 5.56 -1.94
N ALA A 223 -7.48 5.45 -2.59
CA ALA A 223 -6.19 5.63 -1.94
C ALA A 223 -5.96 7.08 -1.53
N THR A 224 -6.42 8.06 -2.33
CA THR A 224 -6.36 9.49 -2.02
C THR A 224 -7.16 9.80 -0.76
N GLY A 225 -8.41 9.35 -0.67
CA GLY A 225 -9.24 9.55 0.51
C GLY A 225 -8.58 9.01 1.77
N ALA A 226 -8.14 7.75 1.73
CA ALA A 226 -7.48 7.13 2.86
C ALA A 226 -6.22 7.86 3.32
N TYR A 227 -5.34 8.25 2.40
CA TYR A 227 -4.07 8.90 2.75
C TYR A 227 -4.19 10.38 3.11
N THR A 228 -5.30 11.04 2.76
CA THR A 228 -5.62 12.38 3.25
C THR A 228 -5.67 12.41 4.77
N ILE A 229 -6.24 11.40 5.41
CA ILE A 229 -6.30 11.30 6.86
C ILE A 229 -5.17 10.45 7.46
N TYR A 230 -4.77 9.35 6.80
CA TYR A 230 -3.76 8.43 7.31
C TYR A 230 -2.41 9.12 7.56
N THR A 231 -1.99 9.96 6.62
CA THR A 231 -0.72 10.70 6.71
C THR A 231 -0.64 11.53 8.00
N TYR A 232 -1.75 12.09 8.44
CA TYR A 232 -1.83 12.95 9.62
C TYR A 232 -2.59 12.30 10.79
N LEU A 233 -2.77 10.98 10.76
CA LEU A 233 -3.62 10.26 11.72
C LEU A 233 -3.14 10.42 13.16
N ALA A 234 -1.83 10.35 13.40
CA ALA A 234 -1.26 10.55 14.73
C ALA A 234 -1.58 11.94 15.27
N LEU A 235 -1.41 12.98 14.45
CA LEU A 235 -1.76 14.36 14.80
C LEU A 235 -3.28 14.51 15.04
N PHE A 236 -4.10 13.90 14.16
CA PHE A 236 -5.56 13.91 14.27
C PHE A 236 -6.01 13.32 15.62
N ILE A 237 -5.49 12.16 15.99
CA ILE A 237 -5.80 11.49 17.26
C ILE A 237 -5.36 12.38 18.43
N ALA A 238 -4.12 12.89 18.43
CA ALA A 238 -3.58 13.70 19.50
C ALA A 238 -4.37 14.99 19.75
N ARG A 239 -4.94 15.58 18.70
CA ARG A 239 -5.70 16.84 18.79
C ARG A 239 -7.19 16.65 19.05
N THR A 240 -7.75 15.52 18.61
CA THR A 240 -9.19 15.24 18.72
C THR A 240 -9.51 14.50 20.03
N THR A 241 -8.57 13.73 20.56
CA THR A 241 -8.74 12.91 21.77
C THR A 241 -7.76 13.33 22.86
N GLN A 242 -7.83 12.68 24.01
CA GLN A 242 -6.87 12.89 25.11
C GLN A 242 -5.65 11.96 25.04
N LEU A 243 -5.48 11.23 23.92
CA LEU A 243 -4.37 10.28 23.76
C LEU A 243 -3.09 10.98 23.31
N HIS A 244 -1.96 10.57 23.93
CA HIS A 244 -0.64 11.14 23.65
C HIS A 244 0.44 10.03 23.63
N GLY A 245 1.57 10.32 22.98
CA GLY A 245 2.75 9.46 22.93
C GLY A 245 2.42 8.03 22.50
N ALA A 246 2.91 7.03 23.25
CA ALA A 246 2.71 5.62 22.97
C ALA A 246 1.24 5.17 22.86
N GLN A 247 0.28 5.92 23.45
CA GLN A 247 -1.15 5.61 23.35
C GLN A 247 -1.67 5.72 21.92
N ILE A 248 -1.12 6.61 21.11
CA ILE A 248 -1.44 6.73 19.68
C ILE A 248 -1.04 5.46 18.94
N GLY A 249 0.07 4.82 19.35
CA GLY A 249 0.51 3.53 18.83
C GLY A 249 -0.55 2.42 18.99
N TYR A 250 -1.33 2.43 20.07
CA TYR A 250 -2.43 1.46 20.25
C TYR A 250 -3.58 1.68 19.25
N VAL A 251 -3.85 2.92 18.87
CA VAL A 251 -4.86 3.22 17.84
C VAL A 251 -4.37 2.76 16.47
N LEU A 252 -3.09 3.00 16.15
CA LEU A 252 -2.47 2.49 14.92
C LEU A 252 -2.45 0.97 14.88
N PHE A 253 -2.20 0.30 16.02
CA PHE A 253 -2.29 -1.15 16.14
C PHE A 253 -3.71 -1.64 15.90
N THR A 254 -4.70 -0.99 16.49
CA THR A 254 -6.13 -1.31 16.29
C THR A 254 -6.52 -1.20 14.82
N TRP A 255 -6.06 -0.13 14.14
CA TRP A 255 -6.24 0.03 12.69
C TRP A 255 -5.54 -1.10 11.90
N GLY A 256 -4.31 -1.47 12.27
CA GLY A 256 -3.57 -2.56 11.64
C GLY A 256 -4.26 -3.91 11.77
N VAL A 257 -4.79 -4.24 12.96
CA VAL A 257 -5.60 -5.45 13.19
C VAL A 257 -6.88 -5.41 12.36
N ALA A 258 -7.58 -4.27 12.35
CA ALA A 258 -8.77 -4.06 11.52
C ALA A 258 -8.45 -4.26 10.03
N ALA A 259 -7.30 -3.79 9.57
CA ALA A 259 -6.80 -3.97 8.22
C ALA A 259 -6.60 -5.47 7.87
N ALA A 260 -5.96 -6.24 8.75
CA ALA A 260 -5.75 -7.67 8.57
C ALA A 260 -7.09 -8.43 8.49
N VAL A 261 -8.04 -8.09 9.37
CA VAL A 261 -9.41 -8.62 9.34
C VAL A 261 -10.10 -8.26 8.01
N GLY A 262 -9.93 -7.02 7.54
CA GLY A 262 -10.48 -6.53 6.28
C GLY A 262 -9.99 -7.33 5.07
N VAL A 263 -8.68 -7.56 4.96
CA VAL A 263 -8.10 -8.40 3.87
C VAL A 263 -8.71 -9.80 3.86
N PHE A 264 -8.82 -10.43 5.04
CA PHE A 264 -9.35 -11.78 5.16
C PHE A 264 -10.84 -11.86 4.79
N ILE A 265 -11.65 -10.91 5.28
CA ILE A 265 -13.08 -10.82 4.93
C ILE A 265 -13.22 -10.54 3.43
N GLY A 266 -12.46 -9.57 2.89
CA GLY A 266 -12.51 -9.17 1.50
C GLY A 266 -12.20 -10.30 0.54
N GLY A 267 -11.15 -11.08 0.80
CA GLY A 267 -10.81 -12.24 -0.01
C GLY A 267 -11.98 -13.24 -0.09
N LYS A 268 -12.53 -13.65 1.06
CA LYS A 268 -13.67 -14.58 1.11
C LYS A 268 -14.97 -14.02 0.51
N ALA A 269 -15.22 -12.73 0.74
CA ALA A 269 -16.42 -12.07 0.23
C ALA A 269 -16.41 -11.97 -1.30
N VAL A 270 -15.25 -11.70 -1.89
CA VAL A 270 -15.08 -11.63 -3.35
C VAL A 270 -15.40 -12.96 -4.03
N ASP A 271 -14.91 -14.05 -3.46
CA ASP A 271 -15.14 -15.40 -4.03
C ASP A 271 -16.64 -15.75 -4.05
N ARG A 272 -17.42 -15.25 -3.08
CA ARG A 272 -18.85 -15.57 -2.95
C ARG A 272 -19.76 -14.57 -3.65
N LEU A 273 -19.45 -13.28 -3.58
CA LEU A 273 -20.34 -12.21 -3.98
C LEU A 273 -19.91 -11.51 -5.27
N GLY A 274 -18.63 -11.69 -5.67
CA GLY A 274 -18.00 -10.97 -6.76
C GLY A 274 -17.54 -9.54 -6.37
N SER A 275 -16.59 -9.00 -7.12
CA SER A 275 -15.88 -7.76 -6.82
C SER A 275 -16.80 -6.58 -6.50
N ARG A 276 -17.78 -6.30 -7.37
CA ARG A 276 -18.60 -5.10 -7.28
C ARG A 276 -19.48 -5.06 -6.03
N ARG A 277 -20.02 -6.23 -5.63
CA ARG A 277 -20.86 -6.34 -4.43
C ARG A 277 -20.06 -6.19 -3.14
N VAL A 278 -18.73 -6.28 -3.21
CA VAL A 278 -17.81 -6.02 -2.09
C VAL A 278 -17.33 -4.58 -2.13
N ILE A 279 -16.93 -4.06 -3.29
CA ILE A 279 -16.38 -2.71 -3.46
C ILE A 279 -17.37 -1.63 -2.98
N ILE A 280 -18.64 -1.71 -3.40
CA ILE A 280 -19.65 -0.68 -3.07
C ILE A 280 -19.85 -0.54 -1.56
N PRO A 281 -20.13 -1.59 -0.78
CA PRO A 281 -20.24 -1.47 0.67
C PRO A 281 -18.95 -0.97 1.34
N CYS A 282 -17.77 -1.41 0.86
CA CYS A 282 -16.49 -0.95 1.42
C CYS A 282 -16.34 0.57 1.27
N LEU A 283 -16.57 1.12 0.07
CA LEU A 283 -16.53 2.57 -0.16
C LEU A 283 -17.58 3.31 0.69
N THR A 284 -18.78 2.77 0.79
CA THR A 284 -19.85 3.36 1.60
C THR A 284 -19.48 3.41 3.09
N VAL A 285 -18.95 2.31 3.64
CA VAL A 285 -18.47 2.28 5.03
C VAL A 285 -17.33 3.25 5.25
N SER A 286 -16.37 3.35 4.31
CA SER A 286 -15.26 4.32 4.41
C SER A 286 -15.77 5.77 4.43
N ILE A 287 -16.76 6.11 3.60
CA ILE A 287 -17.40 7.45 3.61
C ILE A 287 -17.95 7.77 5.00
N PHE A 288 -18.74 6.87 5.58
CA PHE A 288 -19.32 7.10 6.91
C PHE A 288 -18.28 7.10 8.01
N ALA A 289 -17.25 6.28 7.92
CA ALA A 289 -16.16 6.24 8.89
C ALA A 289 -15.39 7.57 8.92
N PHE A 290 -15.01 8.10 7.76
CA PHE A 290 -14.33 9.39 7.66
C PHE A 290 -15.23 10.56 8.08
N ALA A 291 -16.50 10.54 7.70
CA ALA A 291 -17.47 11.52 8.14
C ALA A 291 -17.64 11.49 9.68
N LEU A 292 -17.74 10.31 10.29
CA LEU A 292 -17.82 10.14 11.73
C LEU A 292 -16.58 10.70 12.45
N MET A 293 -15.38 10.46 11.92
CA MET A 293 -14.13 10.98 12.51
C MET A 293 -14.12 12.51 12.48
N SER A 294 -14.43 13.13 11.34
CA SER A 294 -14.51 14.60 11.23
C SER A 294 -15.63 15.19 12.09
N ALA A 295 -16.80 14.59 12.08
CA ALA A 295 -17.92 15.01 12.92
C ALA A 295 -17.54 14.98 14.41
N SER A 296 -16.83 13.94 14.85
CA SER A 296 -16.34 13.82 16.21
C SER A 296 -15.34 14.93 16.55
N ALA A 297 -14.43 15.26 15.63
CA ALA A 297 -13.44 16.30 15.83
C ALA A 297 -14.03 17.72 15.86
N HIS A 298 -15.16 17.94 15.17
CA HIS A 298 -15.83 19.26 15.16
C HIS A 298 -16.78 19.47 16.33
N TRP A 299 -17.51 18.44 16.74
CA TRP A 299 -18.68 18.63 17.61
C TRP A 299 -18.56 18.00 18.99
N LEU A 300 -17.58 17.13 19.21
CA LEU A 300 -17.40 16.47 20.50
C LEU A 300 -16.21 17.05 21.28
N PRO A 301 -16.35 17.20 22.60
CA PRO A 301 -15.18 17.47 23.44
C PRO A 301 -14.21 16.27 23.42
N ALA A 302 -12.92 16.51 23.61
CA ALA A 302 -11.87 15.51 23.55
C ALA A 302 -12.12 14.28 24.48
N SER A 303 -12.83 14.50 25.60
CA SER A 303 -13.21 13.44 26.54
C SER A 303 -14.22 12.42 25.98
N LEU A 304 -15.05 12.83 25.03
CA LEU A 304 -16.10 12.00 24.41
C LEU A 304 -15.75 11.53 22.98
N ALA A 305 -14.77 12.17 22.33
CA ALA A 305 -14.40 11.91 20.95
C ALA A 305 -13.70 10.56 20.73
N LEU A 306 -13.07 9.99 21.77
CA LEU A 306 -12.27 8.77 21.63
C LEU A 306 -13.06 7.59 21.06
N VAL A 307 -14.24 7.30 21.60
CA VAL A 307 -15.01 6.12 21.16
C VAL A 307 -15.46 6.23 19.71
N PRO A 308 -16.12 7.31 19.26
CA PRO A 308 -16.53 7.42 17.86
C PRO A 308 -15.34 7.50 16.90
N VAL A 309 -14.22 8.11 17.28
CA VAL A 309 -13.00 8.10 16.47
C VAL A 309 -12.46 6.68 16.31
N LEU A 310 -12.41 5.88 17.40
CA LEU A 310 -11.99 4.48 17.33
C LEU A 310 -12.93 3.64 16.46
N VAL A 311 -14.24 3.84 16.57
CA VAL A 311 -15.22 3.18 15.71
C VAL A 311 -14.95 3.53 14.24
N GLY A 312 -14.70 4.80 13.93
CA GLY A 312 -14.33 5.26 12.59
C GLY A 312 -13.03 4.60 12.10
N VAL A 313 -11.99 4.57 12.92
CA VAL A 313 -10.69 3.94 12.61
C VAL A 313 -10.84 2.45 12.31
N VAL A 314 -11.60 1.71 13.12
CA VAL A 314 -11.84 0.27 12.92
C VAL A 314 -12.67 0.02 11.67
N ALA A 315 -13.78 0.74 11.51
CA ALA A 315 -14.67 0.59 10.35
C ALA A 315 -13.92 0.89 9.04
N TRP A 316 -13.16 1.99 9.02
CA TRP A 316 -12.30 2.33 7.90
C TRP A 316 -11.22 1.26 7.66
N GLY A 317 -10.49 0.81 8.68
CA GLY A 317 -9.46 -0.21 8.56
C GLY A 317 -9.97 -1.49 7.91
N ILE A 318 -11.14 -1.99 8.36
CA ILE A 318 -11.79 -3.17 7.77
C ILE A 318 -12.21 -2.89 6.32
N ALA A 319 -12.93 -1.80 6.08
CA ALA A 319 -13.49 -1.50 4.77
C ALA A 319 -12.40 -1.22 3.72
N HIS A 320 -11.38 -0.45 4.08
CA HIS A 320 -10.26 -0.10 3.22
C HIS A 320 -9.51 -1.34 2.73
N TRP A 321 -9.15 -2.23 3.63
CA TRP A 321 -8.39 -3.43 3.26
C TRP A 321 -9.26 -4.58 2.74
N CYS A 322 -10.58 -4.55 2.96
CA CYS A 322 -11.55 -5.41 2.29
C CYS A 322 -11.74 -5.03 0.81
N PHE A 323 -11.68 -3.73 0.49
CA PHE A 323 -11.74 -3.19 -0.87
C PHE A 323 -10.62 -3.73 -1.77
N TYR A 324 -9.38 -3.80 -1.25
CA TYR A 324 -8.19 -4.05 -2.07
C TYR A 324 -8.22 -5.38 -2.84
N PRO A 325 -8.47 -6.57 -2.22
CA PRO A 325 -8.61 -7.82 -2.97
C PRO A 325 -9.79 -7.81 -3.93
N ALA A 326 -10.89 -7.12 -3.60
CA ALA A 326 -12.04 -6.98 -4.47
C ALA A 326 -11.71 -6.18 -5.74
N GLN A 327 -10.97 -5.11 -5.60
CA GLN A 327 -10.50 -4.28 -6.70
C GLN A 327 -9.54 -5.05 -7.62
N GLN A 328 -8.60 -5.80 -7.04
CA GLN A 328 -7.69 -6.65 -7.81
C GLN A 328 -8.45 -7.72 -8.61
N ALA A 329 -9.41 -8.40 -7.99
CA ALA A 329 -10.23 -9.41 -8.68
C ALA A 329 -11.06 -8.80 -9.81
N GLY A 330 -11.60 -7.59 -9.61
CA GLY A 330 -12.30 -6.83 -10.66
C GLY A 330 -11.39 -6.52 -11.86
N LEU A 331 -10.18 -6.05 -11.60
CA LEU A 331 -9.18 -5.78 -12.63
C LEU A 331 -8.75 -7.03 -13.39
N ILE A 332 -8.55 -8.15 -12.72
CA ILE A 332 -8.24 -9.45 -13.34
C ILE A 332 -9.35 -9.84 -14.32
N GLY A 333 -10.61 -9.71 -13.89
CA GLY A 333 -11.78 -10.00 -14.73
C GLY A 333 -11.86 -9.12 -16.00
N ILE A 334 -11.44 -7.85 -15.90
CA ILE A 334 -11.43 -6.90 -17.02
C ILE A 334 -10.23 -7.12 -17.96
N ALA A 335 -9.03 -7.34 -17.40
CA ALA A 335 -7.78 -7.48 -18.14
C ALA A 335 -7.63 -8.83 -18.84
N GLY A 336 -8.29 -9.86 -18.32
CA GLY A 336 -8.12 -11.24 -18.72
C GLY A 336 -6.77 -11.83 -18.30
N LEU A 337 -6.59 -13.15 -18.48
CA LEU A 337 -5.41 -13.85 -17.97
C LEU A 337 -4.07 -13.28 -18.47
N ARG A 338 -3.97 -12.90 -19.74
CA ARG A 338 -2.75 -12.35 -20.33
C ARG A 338 -2.43 -10.94 -19.83
N GLY A 339 -3.46 -10.11 -19.58
CA GLY A 339 -3.32 -8.73 -19.12
C GLY A 339 -3.16 -8.59 -17.59
N THR A 340 -3.43 -9.64 -16.82
CA THR A 340 -3.43 -9.63 -15.35
C THR A 340 -2.14 -9.06 -14.73
N PRO A 341 -0.92 -9.51 -15.11
CA PRO A 341 0.30 -8.98 -14.47
C PRO A 341 0.48 -7.47 -14.70
N ILE A 342 0.12 -7.00 -15.89
CA ILE A 342 0.17 -5.57 -16.24
C ILE A 342 -0.85 -4.78 -15.42
N ALA A 343 -2.11 -5.24 -15.39
CA ALA A 343 -3.18 -4.57 -14.70
C ALA A 343 -2.93 -4.46 -13.19
N LEU A 344 -2.43 -5.52 -12.54
CA LEU A 344 -2.09 -5.51 -11.12
C LEU A 344 -0.88 -4.61 -10.82
N SER A 345 0.13 -4.59 -11.70
CA SER A 345 1.26 -3.66 -11.58
C SER A 345 0.82 -2.20 -11.71
N LEU A 346 -0.05 -1.90 -12.69
CA LEU A 346 -0.65 -0.57 -12.83
C LEU A 346 -1.49 -0.21 -11.62
N ASN A 347 -2.27 -1.16 -11.08
CA ASN A 347 -3.07 -0.91 -9.88
C ASN A 347 -2.19 -0.48 -8.69
N ALA A 348 -1.04 -1.11 -8.49
CA ALA A 348 -0.10 -0.69 -7.46
C ALA A 348 0.44 0.72 -7.71
N SER A 349 0.82 1.06 -8.95
CA SER A 349 1.29 2.41 -9.31
C SER A 349 0.20 3.48 -9.09
N PHE A 350 -1.04 3.21 -9.49
CA PHE A 350 -2.18 4.11 -9.30
C PHE A 350 -2.59 4.22 -7.82
N MET A 351 -2.42 3.16 -7.03
CA MET A 351 -2.58 3.20 -5.58
C MET A 351 -1.56 4.14 -4.93
N TYR A 352 -0.28 4.00 -5.25
CA TYR A 352 0.75 4.90 -4.73
C TYR A 352 0.62 6.34 -5.24
N LEU A 353 0.14 6.53 -6.48
CA LEU A 353 -0.25 7.86 -6.96
C LEU A 353 -1.37 8.45 -6.07
N GLY A 354 -2.37 7.63 -5.72
CA GLY A 354 -3.41 8.02 -4.77
C GLY A 354 -2.86 8.35 -3.38
N PHE A 355 -1.91 7.58 -2.86
CA PHE A 355 -1.23 7.89 -1.60
C PHE A 355 -0.52 9.26 -1.65
N SER A 356 0.17 9.55 -2.75
CA SER A 356 0.81 10.85 -2.95
C SER A 356 -0.20 11.98 -2.99
N LEU A 357 -1.26 11.84 -3.80
CA LEU A 357 -2.32 12.85 -3.91
C LEU A 357 -3.04 13.05 -2.58
N GLY A 358 -3.28 11.97 -1.82
CA GLY A 358 -3.90 12.03 -0.51
C GLY A 358 -3.04 12.76 0.52
N ALA A 359 -1.76 12.45 0.60
CA ALA A 359 -0.83 13.15 1.49
C ALA A 359 -0.73 14.65 1.14
N ALA A 360 -0.67 14.98 -0.16
CA ALA A 360 -0.66 16.36 -0.64
C ALA A 360 -1.99 17.09 -0.34
N LEU A 361 -3.13 16.40 -0.54
CA LEU A 361 -4.46 16.93 -0.27
C LEU A 361 -4.67 17.16 1.22
N GLY A 362 -4.20 16.26 2.08
CA GLY A 362 -4.19 16.44 3.53
C GLY A 362 -3.32 17.63 3.96
N SER A 363 -2.13 17.77 3.36
CA SER A 363 -1.25 18.92 3.56
C SER A 363 -1.94 20.24 3.18
N LEU A 364 -2.60 20.26 2.03
CA LEU A 364 -3.38 21.42 1.57
C LEU A 364 -4.53 21.71 2.53
N THR A 365 -5.29 20.70 2.96
CA THR A 365 -6.37 20.86 3.93
C THR A 365 -5.88 21.52 5.22
N LEU A 366 -4.73 21.09 5.74
CA LEU A 366 -4.13 21.68 6.94
C LEU A 366 -3.65 23.12 6.75
N SER A 367 -3.34 23.54 5.52
CA SER A 367 -2.86 24.89 5.22
C SER A 367 -4.00 25.89 5.02
N VAL A 368 -5.17 25.46 4.55
CA VAL A 368 -6.29 26.34 4.17
C VAL A 368 -7.55 26.15 5.02
N ALA A 369 -7.63 25.07 5.77
CA ALA A 369 -8.77 24.69 6.60
C ALA A 369 -8.28 24.16 7.96
N SER A 370 -8.97 23.20 8.57
CA SER A 370 -8.64 22.66 9.87
C SER A 370 -8.28 21.17 9.82
N LEU A 371 -7.63 20.71 10.88
CA LEU A 371 -7.35 19.27 11.08
C LEU A 371 -8.65 18.45 11.12
N SER A 372 -9.71 19.02 11.68
CA SER A 372 -11.04 18.38 11.77
C SER A 372 -11.69 18.14 10.40
N ASP A 373 -11.24 18.85 9.35
CA ASP A 373 -11.80 18.72 7.99
C ASP A 373 -11.21 17.57 7.19
N LEU A 374 -10.11 16.96 7.65
CA LEU A 374 -9.43 15.88 6.93
C LEU A 374 -10.36 14.73 6.57
N GLY A 375 -11.25 14.32 7.47
CA GLY A 375 -12.18 13.23 7.21
C GLY A 375 -13.29 13.62 6.23
N TRP A 376 -13.76 14.89 6.21
CA TRP A 376 -14.70 15.34 5.18
C TRP A 376 -14.10 15.29 3.78
N VAL A 377 -12.85 15.75 3.64
CA VAL A 377 -12.12 15.71 2.38
C VAL A 377 -11.86 14.27 1.94
N ALA A 378 -11.48 13.40 2.88
CA ALA A 378 -11.32 11.97 2.62
C ALA A 378 -12.63 11.33 2.15
N ALA A 379 -13.75 11.62 2.82
CA ALA A 379 -15.08 11.11 2.46
C ALA A 379 -15.50 11.55 1.05
N LEU A 380 -15.19 12.79 0.64
CA LEU A 380 -15.48 13.28 -0.72
C LEU A 380 -14.71 12.49 -1.79
N CYS A 381 -13.46 12.11 -1.54
CA CYS A 381 -12.70 11.24 -2.45
C CYS A 381 -13.35 9.87 -2.59
N GLU A 382 -13.82 9.28 -1.47
CA GLU A 382 -14.51 7.99 -1.48
C GLU A 382 -15.87 8.07 -2.19
N VAL A 383 -16.59 9.18 -2.05
CA VAL A 383 -17.83 9.44 -2.83
C VAL A 383 -17.51 9.46 -4.34
N GLY A 384 -16.43 10.12 -4.73
CA GLY A 384 -15.95 10.12 -6.13
C GLY A 384 -15.63 8.70 -6.62
N ALA A 385 -14.94 7.89 -5.81
CA ALA A 385 -14.66 6.48 -6.10
C ALA A 385 -15.95 5.64 -6.24
N LEU A 386 -16.93 5.87 -5.36
CA LEU A 386 -18.22 5.19 -5.39
C LEU A 386 -19.03 5.53 -6.65
N VAL A 387 -19.13 6.82 -6.98
CA VAL A 387 -19.84 7.30 -8.18
C VAL A 387 -19.20 6.69 -9.43
N LEU A 388 -17.87 6.69 -9.52
CA LEU A 388 -17.14 6.10 -10.64
C LEU A 388 -17.36 4.58 -10.74
N THR A 389 -17.34 3.87 -9.62
CA THR A 389 -17.62 2.41 -9.55
C THR A 389 -19.02 2.08 -10.05
N VAL A 390 -20.02 2.87 -9.64
CA VAL A 390 -21.41 2.68 -10.09
C VAL A 390 -21.54 2.94 -11.60
N SER A 391 -20.87 3.99 -12.10
CA SER A 391 -20.88 4.39 -13.53
C SER A 391 -20.26 3.31 -14.43
N ILE A 392 -19.13 2.73 -14.03
CA ILE A 392 -18.49 1.61 -14.76
C ILE A 392 -19.46 0.45 -14.90
N GLY A 393 -20.15 0.08 -13.82
CA GLY A 393 -21.11 -1.03 -13.86
C GLY A 393 -22.27 -0.81 -14.81
N ARG A 394 -22.78 0.42 -14.91
CA ARG A 394 -23.85 0.77 -15.87
C ARG A 394 -23.36 0.68 -17.32
N HIS A 395 -22.11 1.06 -17.58
CA HIS A 395 -21.53 1.02 -18.91
C HIS A 395 -21.29 -0.41 -19.39
N VAL A 396 -20.77 -1.29 -18.54
CA VAL A 396 -20.54 -2.71 -18.86
C VAL A 396 -21.87 -3.45 -19.12
N VAL A 397 -22.91 -3.15 -18.36
CA VAL A 397 -24.26 -3.74 -18.59
C VAL A 397 -24.84 -3.28 -19.92
N LYS A 398 -24.74 -1.99 -20.27
CA LYS A 398 -25.24 -1.46 -21.55
C LYS A 398 -24.54 -2.10 -22.75
N VAL A 399 -23.23 -2.27 -22.69
CA VAL A 399 -22.46 -2.91 -23.78
C VAL A 399 -22.84 -4.38 -23.94
N ARG A 400 -23.05 -5.13 -22.85
CA ARG A 400 -23.56 -6.51 -22.91
C ARG A 400 -24.97 -6.60 -23.51
N CYS A 401 -25.88 -5.76 -23.07
CA CYS A 401 -27.23 -5.74 -23.62
C CYS A 401 -27.27 -5.40 -25.12
N ALA A 402 -26.40 -4.49 -25.57
CA ALA A 402 -26.27 -4.14 -26.97
C ALA A 402 -25.70 -5.30 -27.84
N SER A 403 -24.80 -6.12 -27.26
CA SER A 403 -24.20 -7.25 -27.97
C SER A 403 -25.07 -8.52 -27.99
N THR A 404 -26.03 -8.64 -27.06
CA THR A 404 -26.99 -9.78 -27.01
C THR A 404 -28.32 -9.48 -27.69
N ALA A 405 -28.57 -8.25 -28.13
CA ALA A 405 -29.79 -7.82 -28.81
C ALA A 405 -29.74 -7.94 -30.34
N CYS A 406 -28.84 -8.76 -30.88
CA CYS A 406 -28.81 -9.05 -32.32
C CYS A 406 -28.83 -10.56 -32.58
N PRO A 407 -30.05 -11.17 -32.62
CA PRO A 407 -30.33 -12.19 -33.61
C PRO A 407 -31.42 -11.65 -34.51
N ALA A 408 -31.06 -11.34 -35.77
CA ALA A 408 -32.03 -11.28 -36.87
C ALA A 408 -32.21 -12.66 -37.45
#